data_63cb649a034a60766a6f299a8a0205d6
#
_entry.id   63cb649a034a60766a6f299a8a0205d6
#
_cell.length_a   1.000
_cell.length_b   1.000
_cell.length_c   1.000
_cell.angle_alpha   90.00
_cell.angle_beta   90.00
_cell.angle_gamma   90.00
#
_symmetry.space_group_name_H-M   'P 1'
#
loop_
_entity.id
_entity.type
_entity.pdbx_description
1 polymer ?
#
loop_
_entity_poly.entity_id
_entity_poly.type
_entity_poly.pdbx_seq_one_letter_code
_entity_poly.pdbx_strand_id
1 'polypeptide(L)'
;FYQRYDYKVDFVGNPLLDSLNNLPPIDEQQFRKDHNLDERPIIALLPGSRTQEIKVKLPLMLSVEKDFPDYQFVVAGAPSQPIENYKKIAGNNLKIVENRTYDLLRVSHAALVTSGTATLETALLKVPEVVCYKGNAISYEIGKRVVKNIRFISLVNLIMDEEVVKELIQYDLTYENIKRE
;
A
#
# COMPACT_ATOMS: atom_id res chain seq x y z
N PHE A 1 17.23 -8.15 -20.00
CA PHE A 1 18.02 -8.76 -18.93
C PHE A 1 18.45 -10.16 -19.32
N TYR A 2 17.55 -11.07 -19.62
CA TYR A 2 17.84 -12.48 -19.91
C TYR A 2 18.71 -12.72 -21.15
N GLN A 3 18.61 -11.85 -22.15
CA GLN A 3 19.48 -11.89 -23.35
C GLN A 3 20.97 -11.77 -23.02
N ARG A 4 21.35 -11.12 -21.90
CA ARG A 4 22.74 -11.01 -21.45
C ARG A 4 23.32 -12.34 -20.98
N TYR A 5 22.47 -13.30 -20.69
CA TYR A 5 22.83 -14.64 -20.21
C TYR A 5 22.49 -15.72 -21.25
N ASP A 6 22.27 -15.32 -22.51
CA ASP A 6 21.89 -16.21 -23.61
C ASP A 6 20.64 -17.07 -23.35
N TYR A 7 19.71 -16.53 -22.51
CA TYR A 7 18.43 -17.17 -22.23
C TYR A 7 17.36 -16.63 -23.17
N LYS A 8 16.73 -17.52 -23.92
CA LYS A 8 15.55 -17.22 -24.71
C LYS A 8 14.32 -17.28 -23.78
N VAL A 9 13.63 -16.16 -23.64
CA VAL A 9 12.41 -16.04 -22.83
C VAL A 9 11.32 -15.36 -23.65
N ASP A 10 10.09 -15.81 -23.47
CA ASP A 10 8.91 -15.18 -24.04
C ASP A 10 8.24 -14.32 -22.97
N PHE A 11 7.94 -13.07 -23.30
CA PHE A 11 7.18 -12.17 -22.43
C PHE A 11 5.69 -12.47 -22.60
N VAL A 12 5.07 -13.01 -21.56
CA VAL A 12 3.64 -13.42 -21.59
C VAL A 12 2.72 -12.44 -20.84
N GLY A 13 3.23 -11.26 -20.50
CA GLY A 13 2.48 -10.26 -19.74
C GLY A 13 2.63 -10.40 -18.23
N ASN A 14 1.86 -9.61 -17.48
CA ASN A 14 1.83 -9.64 -16.03
C ASN A 14 0.55 -10.34 -15.56
N PRO A 15 0.63 -11.49 -14.87
CA PRO A 15 -0.55 -12.25 -14.40
C PRO A 15 -1.45 -11.45 -13.45
N LEU A 16 -0.94 -10.38 -12.84
CA LEU A 16 -1.73 -9.47 -12.01
C LEU A 16 -2.88 -8.83 -12.80
N LEU A 17 -2.65 -8.48 -14.06
CA LEU A 17 -3.68 -7.90 -14.93
C LEU A 17 -4.87 -8.86 -15.11
N ASP A 18 -4.59 -10.13 -15.34
CA ASP A 18 -5.64 -11.15 -15.47
C ASP A 18 -6.41 -11.34 -14.18
N SER A 19 -5.69 -11.35 -13.06
CA SER A 19 -6.31 -11.47 -11.72
C SER A 19 -7.24 -10.29 -11.41
N LEU A 20 -6.84 -9.07 -11.73
CA LEU A 20 -7.65 -7.88 -11.48
C LEU A 20 -8.83 -7.74 -12.45
N ASN A 21 -8.65 -8.09 -13.72
CA ASN A 21 -9.70 -8.04 -14.73
C ASN A 21 -10.82 -9.07 -14.47
N ASN A 22 -10.51 -10.17 -13.79
CA ASN A 22 -11.46 -11.23 -13.47
C ASN A 22 -12.11 -11.06 -12.08
N LEU A 23 -11.91 -9.92 -11.40
CA LEU A 23 -12.57 -9.67 -10.13
C LEU A 23 -14.10 -9.58 -10.31
N PRO A 24 -14.89 -10.25 -9.44
CA PRO A 24 -16.34 -10.17 -9.50
C PRO A 24 -16.81 -8.73 -9.20
N PRO A 25 -18.01 -8.35 -9.65
CA PRO A 25 -18.64 -7.09 -9.23
C PRO A 25 -18.66 -6.99 -7.70
N ILE A 26 -18.50 -5.78 -7.18
CA ILE A 26 -18.61 -5.51 -5.75
C ILE A 26 -19.90 -4.75 -5.47
N ASP A 27 -20.64 -5.21 -4.47
CA ASP A 27 -21.69 -4.42 -3.83
C ASP A 27 -21.06 -3.64 -2.68
N GLU A 28 -20.85 -2.33 -2.91
CA GLU A 28 -20.20 -1.45 -1.94
C GLU A 28 -21.02 -1.32 -0.65
N GLN A 29 -22.36 -1.23 -0.75
CA GLN A 29 -23.20 -1.10 0.44
C GLN A 29 -23.14 -2.34 1.31
N GLN A 30 -23.18 -3.53 0.70
CA GLN A 30 -23.03 -4.79 1.42
C GLN A 30 -21.63 -4.92 2.01
N PHE A 31 -20.58 -4.56 1.25
CA PHE A 31 -19.19 -4.56 1.74
C PHE A 31 -19.02 -3.67 2.98
N ARG A 32 -19.58 -2.45 2.95
CA ARG A 32 -19.53 -1.54 4.10
C ARG A 32 -20.24 -2.12 5.33
N LYS A 33 -21.41 -2.70 5.15
CA LYS A 33 -22.17 -3.36 6.24
C LYS A 33 -21.40 -4.53 6.84
N ASP A 34 -20.85 -5.41 6.01
CA ASP A 34 -20.10 -6.61 6.45
C ASP A 34 -18.87 -6.25 7.30
N HIS A 35 -18.28 -5.07 7.06
CA HIS A 35 -17.08 -4.60 7.74
C HIS A 35 -17.31 -3.47 8.74
N ASN A 36 -18.57 -3.15 9.09
CA ASN A 36 -18.94 -2.07 10.01
C ASN A 36 -18.35 -0.70 9.61
N LEU A 37 -18.34 -0.41 8.30
CA LEU A 37 -17.89 0.85 7.74
C LEU A 37 -19.09 1.79 7.56
N ASP A 38 -18.87 3.08 7.83
CA ASP A 38 -19.87 4.12 7.61
C ASP A 38 -19.79 4.69 6.17
N GLU A 39 -20.60 5.72 5.86
CA GLU A 39 -20.71 6.30 4.53
C GLU A 39 -19.55 7.24 4.16
N ARG A 40 -18.65 7.54 5.10
CA ARG A 40 -17.49 8.39 4.81
C ARG A 40 -16.58 7.76 3.76
N PRO A 41 -15.93 8.58 2.91
CA PRO A 41 -14.90 8.09 2.00
C PRO A 41 -13.80 7.33 2.75
N ILE A 42 -13.30 6.28 2.15
CA ILE A 42 -12.31 5.39 2.77
C ILE A 42 -10.90 5.79 2.32
N ILE A 43 -9.99 5.92 3.28
CA ILE A 43 -8.55 5.90 3.04
C ILE A 43 -8.03 4.51 3.43
N ALA A 44 -7.64 3.72 2.43
CA ALA A 44 -7.10 2.39 2.66
C ALA A 44 -5.66 2.46 3.17
N LEU A 45 -5.35 1.67 4.19
CA LEU A 45 -4.00 1.56 4.74
C LEU A 45 -3.45 0.17 4.42
N LEU A 46 -2.37 0.12 3.64
CA LEU A 46 -1.64 -1.10 3.30
C LEU A 46 -0.23 -1.07 3.94
N PRO A 47 -0.10 -1.33 5.25
CA PRO A 47 1.15 -1.12 5.98
C PRO A 47 2.22 -2.19 5.72
N GLY A 48 1.89 -3.22 4.93
CA GLY A 48 2.75 -4.33 4.58
C GLY A 48 2.29 -5.67 5.14
N SER A 49 3.05 -6.72 4.82
CA SER A 49 2.73 -8.10 5.19
C SER A 49 3.65 -8.69 6.28
N ARG A 50 4.64 -7.94 6.74
CA ARG A 50 5.57 -8.39 7.80
C ARG A 50 5.33 -7.60 9.07
N THR A 51 5.39 -8.29 10.22
CA THR A 51 5.14 -7.67 11.55
C THR A 51 6.01 -6.42 11.78
N GLN A 52 7.27 -6.42 11.36
CA GLN A 52 8.16 -5.27 11.52
C GLN A 52 7.74 -4.09 10.65
N GLU A 53 7.27 -4.35 9.44
CA GLU A 53 6.75 -3.32 8.53
C GLU A 53 5.52 -2.64 9.12
N ILE A 54 4.58 -3.45 9.61
CA ILE A 54 3.34 -2.98 10.23
C ILE A 54 3.64 -2.13 11.47
N LYS A 55 4.53 -2.61 12.36
CA LYS A 55 4.92 -1.89 13.58
C LYS A 55 5.46 -0.48 13.30
N VAL A 56 6.17 -0.30 12.19
CA VAL A 56 6.80 0.98 11.88
C VAL A 56 5.86 1.88 11.08
N LYS A 57 5.14 1.33 10.10
CA LYS A 57 4.38 2.15 9.14
C LYS A 57 2.94 2.42 9.58
N LEU A 58 2.25 1.44 10.19
CA LEU A 58 0.86 1.62 10.59
C LEU A 58 0.63 2.80 11.54
N PRO A 59 1.45 3.01 12.61
CA PRO A 59 1.29 4.19 13.46
C PRO A 59 1.48 5.51 12.72
N LEU A 60 2.41 5.57 11.76
CA LEU A 60 2.65 6.76 10.94
C LEU A 60 1.47 7.02 10.00
N MET A 61 0.94 5.99 9.34
CA MET A 61 -0.24 6.11 8.48
C MET A 61 -1.48 6.57 9.25
N LEU A 62 -1.68 6.07 10.47
CA LEU A 62 -2.79 6.46 11.34
C LEU A 62 -2.60 7.83 12.01
N SER A 63 -1.39 8.34 12.07
CA SER A 63 -1.11 9.59 12.78
C SER A 63 -1.90 10.79 12.24
N VAL A 64 -2.27 10.76 10.96
CA VAL A 64 -3.01 11.83 10.29
C VAL A 64 -4.53 11.68 10.37
N GLU A 65 -5.05 10.55 10.86
CA GLU A 65 -6.49 10.23 10.88
C GLU A 65 -7.35 11.36 11.50
N LYS A 66 -6.88 11.95 12.60
CA LYS A 66 -7.58 13.04 13.30
C LYS A 66 -7.70 14.33 12.49
N ASP A 67 -6.87 14.52 11.46
CA ASP A 67 -6.89 15.71 10.61
C ASP A 67 -7.87 15.55 9.43
N PHE A 68 -8.40 14.35 9.25
CA PHE A 68 -9.34 14.00 8.18
C PHE A 68 -10.63 13.38 8.74
N PRO A 69 -11.40 14.13 9.58
CA PRO A 69 -12.59 13.60 10.26
C PRO A 69 -13.71 13.18 9.30
N ASP A 70 -13.72 13.74 8.09
CA ASP A 70 -14.70 13.41 7.04
C ASP A 70 -14.34 12.11 6.30
N TYR A 71 -13.22 11.48 6.62
CA TYR A 71 -12.78 10.21 6.07
C TYR A 71 -12.74 9.12 7.14
N GLN A 72 -12.75 7.88 6.72
CA GLN A 72 -12.48 6.74 7.59
C GLN A 72 -11.25 6.00 7.11
N PHE A 73 -10.35 5.68 8.04
CA PHE A 73 -9.13 4.96 7.77
C PHE A 73 -9.35 3.46 8.02
N VAL A 74 -9.09 2.64 7.00
CA VAL A 74 -9.37 1.20 7.04
C VAL A 74 -8.13 0.42 6.63
N VAL A 75 -7.68 -0.48 7.50
CA VAL A 75 -6.49 -1.31 7.24
C VAL A 75 -6.85 -2.51 6.39
N ALA A 76 -6.10 -2.75 5.33
CA ALA A 76 -6.07 -4.02 4.64
C ALA A 76 -5.22 -5.02 5.45
N GLY A 77 -5.88 -5.96 6.11
CA GLY A 77 -5.22 -7.04 6.85
C GLY A 77 -4.58 -8.06 5.90
N ALA A 78 -3.26 -8.20 5.96
CA ALA A 78 -2.55 -9.17 5.15
C ALA A 78 -2.87 -10.61 5.60
N PRO A 79 -3.10 -11.57 4.69
CA PRO A 79 -3.44 -12.95 5.04
C PRO A 79 -2.43 -13.66 5.95
N SER A 80 -1.18 -13.23 5.90
CA SER A 80 -0.07 -13.77 6.71
C SER A 80 -0.01 -13.20 8.14
N GLN A 81 -0.89 -12.26 8.51
CA GLN A 81 -0.83 -11.55 9.79
C GLN A 81 -2.15 -11.67 10.55
N PRO A 82 -2.11 -12.17 11.81
CA PRO A 82 -3.27 -12.15 12.68
C PRO A 82 -3.74 -10.72 12.98
N ILE A 83 -5.06 -10.53 13.07
CA ILE A 83 -5.68 -9.24 13.44
C ILE A 83 -5.13 -8.69 14.76
N GLU A 84 -4.83 -9.56 15.71
CA GLU A 84 -4.30 -9.21 17.02
C GLU A 84 -2.99 -8.42 16.94
N ASN A 85 -2.18 -8.67 15.90
CA ASN A 85 -0.93 -7.92 15.68
C ASN A 85 -1.21 -6.46 15.33
N TYR A 86 -2.24 -6.20 14.52
CA TYR A 86 -2.65 -4.84 14.17
C TYR A 86 -3.25 -4.13 15.40
N LYS A 87 -4.13 -4.82 16.14
CA LYS A 87 -4.78 -4.27 17.35
C LYS A 87 -3.77 -3.95 18.46
N LYS A 88 -2.73 -4.77 18.63
CA LYS A 88 -1.64 -4.49 19.58
C LYS A 88 -0.85 -3.22 19.23
N ILE A 89 -0.80 -2.86 17.96
CA ILE A 89 -0.04 -1.70 17.47
C ILE A 89 -0.90 -0.43 17.48
N ALA A 90 -2.16 -0.53 17.06
CA ALA A 90 -3.03 0.61 16.77
C ALA A 90 -4.29 0.69 17.66
N GLY A 91 -4.47 -0.27 18.58
CA GLY A 91 -5.63 -0.30 19.48
C GLY A 91 -6.82 -1.08 18.92
N ASN A 92 -7.80 -1.32 19.81
CA ASN A 92 -8.94 -2.20 19.50
C ASN A 92 -9.99 -1.57 18.59
N ASN A 93 -10.00 -0.24 18.43
CA ASN A 93 -10.98 0.49 17.61
C ASN A 93 -10.58 0.56 16.14
N LEU A 94 -9.48 -0.08 15.75
CA LEU A 94 -8.99 -0.11 14.39
C LEU A 94 -9.98 -0.82 13.46
N LYS A 95 -10.37 -0.15 12.37
CA LYS A 95 -11.14 -0.76 11.29
C LYS A 95 -10.21 -1.59 10.42
N ILE A 96 -10.47 -2.88 10.28
CA ILE A 96 -9.64 -3.82 9.51
C ILE A 96 -10.53 -4.66 8.60
N VAL A 97 -10.11 -4.80 7.35
CA VAL A 97 -10.69 -5.72 6.36
C VAL A 97 -9.67 -6.81 6.06
N GLU A 98 -10.01 -8.07 6.35
CA GLU A 98 -9.15 -9.22 6.12
C GLU A 98 -9.45 -9.89 4.78
N ASN A 99 -8.39 -10.34 4.10
CA ASN A 99 -8.47 -11.17 2.88
C ASN A 99 -9.30 -10.59 1.72
N ARG A 100 -9.64 -9.30 1.78
CA ARG A 100 -10.43 -8.60 0.75
C ARG A 100 -9.78 -7.26 0.36
N THR A 101 -8.45 -7.27 0.22
CA THR A 101 -7.69 -6.04 -0.11
C THR A 101 -8.17 -5.39 -1.41
N TYR A 102 -8.44 -6.17 -2.45
CA TYR A 102 -8.89 -5.62 -3.73
C TYR A 102 -10.29 -5.01 -3.63
N ASP A 103 -11.18 -5.63 -2.85
CA ASP A 103 -12.50 -5.06 -2.61
C ASP A 103 -12.42 -3.76 -1.82
N LEU A 104 -11.58 -3.72 -0.77
CA LEU A 104 -11.32 -2.50 -0.02
C LEU A 104 -10.79 -1.39 -0.93
N LEU A 105 -9.78 -1.68 -1.76
CA LEU A 105 -9.21 -0.71 -2.69
C LEU A 105 -10.27 -0.18 -3.66
N ARG A 106 -11.10 -1.05 -4.24
CA ARG A 106 -12.14 -0.67 -5.22
C ARG A 106 -13.20 0.28 -4.66
N VAL A 107 -13.41 0.29 -3.34
CA VAL A 107 -14.34 1.20 -2.66
C VAL A 107 -13.63 2.34 -1.93
N SER A 108 -12.31 2.44 -2.07
CA SER A 108 -11.51 3.47 -1.42
C SER A 108 -11.38 4.73 -2.27
N HIS A 109 -11.35 5.87 -1.58
CA HIS A 109 -11.10 7.18 -2.18
C HIS A 109 -9.62 7.39 -2.46
N ALA A 110 -8.76 6.97 -1.54
CA ALA A 110 -7.29 7.03 -1.65
C ALA A 110 -6.65 5.94 -0.81
N ALA A 111 -5.33 5.75 -0.93
CA ALA A 111 -4.59 4.76 -0.17
C ALA A 111 -3.21 5.24 0.29
N LEU A 112 -2.80 4.82 1.49
CA LEU A 112 -1.42 4.86 1.96
C LEU A 112 -0.84 3.45 1.83
N VAL A 113 0.14 3.28 0.94
CA VAL A 113 0.58 1.95 0.51
C VAL A 113 2.06 1.74 0.78
N THR A 114 2.42 0.63 1.41
CA THR A 114 3.84 0.27 1.54
C THR A 114 4.43 -0.12 0.18
N SER A 115 5.69 0.24 -0.05
CA SER A 115 6.39 -0.16 -1.29
C SER A 115 6.41 -1.68 -1.45
N GLY A 116 6.07 -2.15 -2.64
CA GLY A 116 5.95 -3.57 -3.01
C GLY A 116 4.97 -3.75 -4.18
N THR A 117 4.51 -4.96 -4.39
CA THR A 117 3.49 -5.26 -5.43
C THR A 117 2.18 -4.52 -5.20
N ALA A 118 1.86 -4.23 -3.94
CA ALA A 118 0.64 -3.51 -3.56
C ALA A 118 0.51 -2.14 -4.22
N THR A 119 1.62 -1.44 -4.51
CA THR A 119 1.57 -0.16 -5.23
C THR A 119 1.04 -0.35 -6.65
N LEU A 120 1.52 -1.37 -7.37
CA LEU A 120 1.02 -1.66 -8.72
C LEU A 120 -0.44 -2.12 -8.70
N GLU A 121 -0.84 -2.91 -7.71
CA GLU A 121 -2.22 -3.36 -7.51
C GLU A 121 -3.16 -2.18 -7.29
N THR A 122 -2.78 -1.24 -6.43
CA THR A 122 -3.53 -0.02 -6.12
C THR A 122 -3.69 0.86 -7.35
N ALA A 123 -2.60 1.12 -8.08
CA ALA A 123 -2.62 1.92 -9.30
C ALA A 123 -3.48 1.29 -10.41
N LEU A 124 -3.38 -0.03 -10.62
CA LEU A 124 -4.19 -0.75 -11.60
C LEU A 124 -5.69 -0.73 -11.25
N LEU A 125 -6.03 -0.68 -9.97
CA LEU A 125 -7.40 -0.47 -9.49
C LEU A 125 -7.82 1.01 -9.55
N LYS A 126 -6.95 1.91 -10.04
CA LYS A 126 -7.19 3.36 -10.23
C LYS A 126 -7.46 4.10 -8.93
N VAL A 127 -6.87 3.66 -7.84
CA VAL A 127 -6.96 4.33 -6.53
C VAL A 127 -5.75 5.26 -6.39
N PRO A 128 -5.97 6.56 -6.14
CA PRO A 128 -4.87 7.48 -5.82
C PRO A 128 -4.09 6.98 -4.60
N GLU A 129 -2.76 7.02 -4.66
CA GLU A 129 -1.95 6.47 -3.57
C GLU A 129 -0.74 7.33 -3.23
N VAL A 130 -0.36 7.29 -1.96
CA VAL A 130 0.94 7.74 -1.46
C VAL A 130 1.73 6.53 -0.99
N VAL A 131 2.93 6.37 -1.55
CA VAL A 131 3.80 5.25 -1.23
C VAL A 131 4.60 5.55 0.02
N CYS A 132 4.48 4.70 1.03
CA CYS A 132 5.10 4.83 2.33
C CYS A 132 6.21 3.78 2.51
N TYR A 133 7.46 4.21 2.54
CA TYR A 133 8.59 3.32 2.77
C TYR A 133 9.43 3.74 3.96
N LYS A 134 9.58 2.81 4.91
CA LYS A 134 10.50 2.95 6.04
C LYS A 134 11.11 1.60 6.37
N GLY A 135 12.40 1.48 6.13
CA GLY A 135 13.20 0.29 6.43
C GLY A 135 14.19 0.54 7.56
N ASN A 136 15.08 -0.42 7.79
CA ASN A 136 16.21 -0.22 8.70
C ASN A 136 17.12 0.88 8.16
N ALA A 137 17.42 1.90 8.98
CA ALA A 137 18.20 3.08 8.57
C ALA A 137 19.61 2.70 8.07
N ILE A 138 20.28 1.78 8.75
CA ILE A 138 21.63 1.35 8.36
C ILE A 138 21.60 0.64 7.02
N SER A 139 20.66 -0.30 6.83
CA SER A 139 20.51 -1.01 5.55
C SER A 139 20.14 -0.07 4.41
N TYR A 140 19.32 0.95 4.68
CA TYR A 140 18.95 1.96 3.71
C TYR A 140 20.16 2.81 3.28
N GLU A 141 20.96 3.30 4.23
CA GLU A 141 22.15 4.09 3.94
C GLU A 141 23.23 3.30 3.17
N ILE A 142 23.39 2.02 3.51
CA ILE A 142 24.29 1.12 2.76
C ILE A 142 23.72 0.89 1.35
N GLY A 143 22.45 0.56 1.24
CA GLY A 143 21.78 0.33 -0.05
C GLY A 143 21.88 1.54 -0.98
N LYS A 144 21.65 2.76 -0.48
CA LYS A 144 21.78 4.01 -1.23
C LYS A 144 23.19 4.25 -1.79
N ARG A 145 24.23 3.75 -1.10
CA ARG A 145 25.63 3.87 -1.55
C ARG A 145 26.01 2.80 -2.57
N VAL A 146 25.45 1.60 -2.44
CA VAL A 146 25.76 0.45 -3.29
C VAL A 146 24.99 0.51 -4.60
N VAL A 147 23.71 0.85 -4.53
CA VAL A 147 22.84 0.93 -5.70
C VAL A 147 22.78 2.37 -6.17
N LYS A 148 23.64 2.68 -7.13
CA LYS A 148 23.66 3.98 -7.80
C LYS A 148 22.50 4.04 -8.81
N ASN A 149 21.77 5.17 -8.85
CA ASN A 149 20.73 5.48 -9.85
C ASN A 149 19.35 4.83 -9.64
N ILE A 150 18.97 4.40 -8.42
CA ILE A 150 17.55 4.13 -8.16
C ILE A 150 16.84 5.48 -7.96
N ARG A 151 16.00 5.84 -8.92
CA ARG A 151 15.17 7.07 -8.85
C ARG A 151 13.90 6.85 -8.05
N PHE A 152 13.33 5.64 -8.13
CA PHE A 152 12.03 5.28 -7.56
C PHE A 152 12.09 3.92 -6.86
N ILE A 153 11.17 3.67 -5.94
CA ILE A 153 11.06 2.40 -5.21
C ILE A 153 9.73 1.68 -5.42
N SER A 154 8.68 2.39 -5.87
CA SER A 154 7.41 1.78 -6.23
C SER A 154 7.49 1.18 -7.63
N LEU A 155 6.77 0.07 -7.82
CA LEU A 155 6.69 -0.55 -9.15
C LEU A 155 6.03 0.37 -10.17
N VAL A 156 5.08 1.22 -9.74
CA VAL A 156 4.41 2.19 -10.60
C VAL A 156 5.41 3.15 -11.22
N ASN A 157 6.15 3.89 -10.40
CA ASN A 157 7.12 4.87 -10.87
C ASN A 157 8.29 4.23 -11.62
N LEU A 158 8.71 3.01 -11.21
CA LEU A 158 9.76 2.26 -11.93
C LEU A 158 9.32 1.83 -13.34
N ILE A 159 8.07 1.43 -13.51
CA ILE A 159 7.54 1.01 -14.82
C ILE A 159 7.35 2.22 -15.73
N MET A 160 6.85 3.32 -15.18
CA MET A 160 6.59 4.56 -15.92
C MET A 160 7.87 5.39 -16.16
N ASP A 161 8.96 5.12 -15.41
CA ASP A 161 10.21 5.89 -15.37
C ASP A 161 10.00 7.39 -15.01
N GLU A 162 8.90 7.67 -14.31
CA GLU A 162 8.53 9.01 -13.82
C GLU A 162 7.79 8.94 -12.48
N GLU A 163 7.70 10.07 -11.76
CA GLU A 163 6.95 10.16 -10.50
C GLU A 163 5.44 10.30 -10.80
N VAL A 164 4.76 9.17 -11.01
CA VAL A 164 3.30 9.11 -11.19
C VAL A 164 2.57 9.13 -9.85
N VAL A 165 3.17 8.46 -8.86
CA VAL A 165 2.67 8.41 -7.49
C VAL A 165 3.71 8.95 -6.53
N LYS A 166 3.27 9.67 -5.48
CA LYS A 166 4.18 10.23 -4.49
C LYS A 166 4.83 9.17 -3.65
N GLU A 167 6.16 9.23 -3.50
CA GLU A 167 6.93 8.34 -2.64
C GLU A 167 7.48 9.09 -1.42
N LEU A 168 7.04 8.69 -0.24
CA LEU A 168 7.59 9.15 1.04
C LEU A 168 8.57 8.10 1.56
N ILE A 169 9.87 8.36 1.37
CA ILE A 169 10.92 7.38 1.61
C ILE A 169 11.68 7.73 2.87
N GLN A 170 11.80 6.78 3.78
CA GLN A 170 12.66 6.79 4.96
C GLN A 170 12.46 8.02 5.85
N TYR A 171 13.21 9.10 5.62
CA TYR A 171 13.16 10.34 6.38
C TYR A 171 12.02 11.26 5.94
N ASP A 172 11.54 11.10 4.71
CA ASP A 172 10.41 11.84 4.17
C ASP A 172 9.05 11.29 4.65
N LEU A 173 9.03 10.05 5.20
CA LEU A 173 7.84 9.47 5.78
C LEU A 173 7.61 10.06 7.18
N THR A 174 7.03 11.26 7.22
CA THR A 174 6.64 12.02 8.41
C THR A 174 5.15 12.31 8.42
N TYR A 175 4.62 12.66 9.59
CA TYR A 175 3.24 13.10 9.74
C TYR A 175 2.89 14.26 8.80
N GLU A 176 3.74 15.29 8.75
CA GLU A 176 3.53 16.49 7.95
C GLU A 176 3.46 16.18 6.46
N ASN A 177 4.35 15.30 5.99
CA ASN A 177 4.39 14.94 4.59
C ASN A 177 3.20 14.04 4.21
N ILE A 178 2.83 13.06 5.05
CA ILE A 178 1.63 12.23 4.79
C ILE A 178 0.38 13.10 4.72
N LYS A 179 0.26 14.07 5.63
CA LYS A 179 -0.89 14.98 5.68
C LYS A 179 -0.98 15.90 4.46
N ARG A 180 0.15 16.31 3.93
CA ARG A 180 0.21 17.24 2.78
C ARG A 180 -0.15 16.55 1.47
N GLU A 181 0.30 15.34 1.26
CA GLU A 181 0.07 14.57 0.02
C GLU A 181 -1.31 13.93 0.00
#